data_9293ba362b14b2ee6fb692830f37ca2c
#
_entry.id   9293ba362b14b2ee6fb692830f37ca2c
#
_cell.length_a   1.000
_cell.length_b   1.000
_cell.length_c   1.000
_cell.angle_alpha   90.00
_cell.angle_beta   90.00
_cell.angle_gamma   90.00
#
_symmetry.space_group_name_H-M   'P 1'
#
loop_
_entity.id
_entity.type
_entity.pdbx_description
1 polymer ?
#
loop_
_entity_poly.entity_id
_entity_poly.type
_entity_poly.pdbx_seq_one_letter_code
_entity_poly.pdbx_strand_id
1 'polypeptide(L)'
;MVFNIHKAFFGTFCLSILSTTLAPKLVMFSDELCLFAFVLLALCDIIFNKNIRAYKLLGVLIGVLLFYLAYSILFSPYNTVAAQINDFIIQCKPLVAFGLAYAIAPRFSANEKHILKTLCLALGFLMCVFGLTGIGEVMMFHVYYLGLTCVSCIVAYALVAFDKNIPSGFSQKDLYAIGFLILCGLPCTRSKYYGFCIVVLYFLFLYKPGIFDLKKIKNWAILLGFIAIVLLVAWQKISYYYLSHDLDMYDIDQKEAFARPVLFGGMVLVLADHFWLGSGLASYATYSSGTSVNYSDLYYDYGINFVWGLSPDYCSFIADTFFPELAQFGIIGIACFLVFCYWIWRKFRIVMRSHHYKLFAIGVISMLFFIIDGVGGCSVLQAVGTVLMVCMGIIASMSKSVSKAQAKELLKIPASDVYYNVKIKTDKRYDYEF
;
A
#
# COMPACT_ATOMS: atom_id res chain seq x y z
N MET A 1 -32.66 15.06 6.79
CA MET A 1 -31.76 14.21 7.59
C MET A 1 -30.34 14.46 7.09
N VAL A 2 -29.44 15.04 7.90
CA VAL A 2 -28.05 15.26 7.48
C VAL A 2 -27.31 13.94 7.64
N PHE A 3 -26.83 13.38 6.53
CA PHE A 3 -26.04 12.14 6.54
C PHE A 3 -24.68 12.40 7.15
N ASN A 4 -24.39 11.74 8.27
CA ASN A 4 -23.08 11.90 8.91
C ASN A 4 -22.04 11.01 8.25
N ILE A 5 -21.41 11.54 7.20
CA ILE A 5 -20.40 10.83 6.38
C ILE A 5 -19.20 10.37 7.20
N HIS A 6 -18.79 11.13 8.24
CA HIS A 6 -17.62 10.76 9.05
C HIS A 6 -17.86 9.50 9.87
N LYS A 7 -19.05 9.32 10.47
CA LYS A 7 -19.42 8.10 11.19
C LYS A 7 -19.54 6.90 10.26
N ALA A 8 -20.15 7.08 9.11
CA ALA A 8 -20.28 6.02 8.11
C ALA A 8 -18.88 5.60 7.58
N PHE A 9 -18.01 6.58 7.31
CA PHE A 9 -16.62 6.31 6.94
C PHE A 9 -15.87 5.54 8.03
N PHE A 10 -16.04 5.91 9.30
CA PHE A 10 -15.43 5.21 10.42
C PHE A 10 -15.85 3.72 10.43
N GLY A 11 -17.14 3.43 10.27
CA GLY A 11 -17.64 2.05 10.18
C GLY A 11 -17.01 1.26 9.03
N THR A 12 -16.96 1.85 7.84
CA THR A 12 -16.33 1.22 6.65
C THR A 12 -14.83 1.02 6.86
N PHE A 13 -14.14 1.95 7.52
CA PHE A 13 -12.73 1.81 7.84
C PHE A 13 -12.48 0.66 8.83
N CYS A 14 -13.30 0.51 9.86
CA CYS A 14 -13.24 -0.66 10.77
C CYS A 14 -13.47 -1.96 10.00
N LEU A 15 -14.45 -2.00 9.09
CA LEU A 15 -14.72 -3.16 8.25
C LEU A 15 -13.51 -3.49 7.34
N SER A 16 -12.84 -2.49 6.77
CA SER A 16 -11.66 -2.74 5.94
C SER A 16 -10.48 -3.31 6.74
N ILE A 17 -10.32 -2.93 8.00
CA ILE A 17 -9.32 -3.55 8.89
C ILE A 17 -9.72 -5.00 9.21
N LEU A 18 -10.98 -5.27 9.50
CA LEU A 18 -11.48 -6.63 9.72
C LEU A 18 -11.33 -7.51 8.47
N SER A 19 -11.52 -6.95 7.28
CA SER A 19 -11.36 -7.70 6.02
C SER A 19 -9.96 -8.26 5.84
N THR A 20 -8.91 -7.64 6.41
CA THR A 20 -7.54 -8.18 6.36
C THR A 20 -7.42 -9.55 7.03
N THR A 21 -8.29 -9.84 7.99
CA THR A 21 -8.37 -11.13 8.68
C THR A 21 -9.37 -12.08 8.02
N LEU A 22 -10.46 -11.56 7.48
CA LEU A 22 -11.56 -12.36 6.92
C LEU A 22 -11.32 -12.76 5.46
N ALA A 23 -10.73 -11.87 4.66
CA ALA A 23 -10.53 -12.05 3.23
C ALA A 23 -9.75 -13.31 2.85
N PRO A 24 -8.69 -13.72 3.56
CA PRO A 24 -7.88 -14.84 3.09
C PRO A 24 -8.65 -16.16 2.95
N LYS A 25 -9.61 -16.45 3.83
CA LYS A 25 -10.30 -17.74 3.82
C LYS A 25 -11.77 -17.70 4.18
N LEU A 26 -12.15 -16.90 5.17
CA LEU A 26 -13.50 -16.92 5.71
C LEU A 26 -14.51 -16.24 4.80
N VAL A 27 -14.15 -15.08 4.24
CA VAL A 27 -14.99 -14.30 3.33
C VAL A 27 -14.09 -13.73 2.23
N MET A 28 -13.78 -14.54 1.22
CA MET A 28 -12.81 -14.24 0.15
C MET A 28 -13.09 -12.92 -0.59
N PHE A 29 -14.36 -12.49 -0.63
CA PHE A 29 -14.81 -11.26 -1.29
C PHE A 29 -15.03 -10.08 -0.30
N SER A 30 -14.49 -10.15 0.92
CA SER A 30 -14.71 -9.09 1.94
C SER A 30 -14.06 -7.76 1.57
N ASP A 31 -12.97 -7.77 0.81
CA ASP A 31 -12.32 -6.55 0.32
C ASP A 31 -13.09 -5.92 -0.86
N GLU A 32 -13.73 -6.71 -1.72
CA GLU A 32 -14.70 -6.23 -2.72
C GLU A 32 -15.93 -5.62 -2.06
N LEU A 33 -16.44 -6.22 -0.98
CA LEU A 33 -17.52 -5.62 -0.19
C LEU A 33 -17.10 -4.27 0.42
N CYS A 34 -15.86 -4.16 0.89
CA CYS A 34 -15.32 -2.87 1.36
C CYS A 34 -15.24 -1.85 0.22
N LEU A 35 -14.81 -2.25 -0.99
CA LEU A 35 -14.82 -1.38 -2.16
C LEU A 35 -16.23 -0.88 -2.45
N PHE A 36 -17.22 -1.80 -2.49
CA PHE A 36 -18.62 -1.43 -2.71
C PHE A 36 -19.13 -0.45 -1.66
N ALA A 37 -18.82 -0.70 -0.37
CA ALA A 37 -19.19 0.22 0.71
C ALA A 37 -18.53 1.60 0.54
N PHE A 38 -17.28 1.68 0.12
CA PHE A 38 -16.60 2.95 -0.17
C PHE A 38 -17.24 3.69 -1.36
N VAL A 39 -17.58 2.99 -2.43
CA VAL A 39 -18.28 3.59 -3.59
C VAL A 39 -19.65 4.11 -3.16
N LEU A 40 -20.41 3.33 -2.39
CA LEU A 40 -21.72 3.76 -1.86
C LEU A 40 -21.60 5.01 -0.98
N LEU A 41 -20.57 5.07 -0.13
CA LEU A 41 -20.29 6.27 0.69
C LEU A 41 -19.98 7.50 -0.18
N ALA A 42 -19.19 7.34 -1.24
CA ALA A 42 -18.91 8.42 -2.17
C ALA A 42 -20.18 8.94 -2.83
N LEU A 43 -21.04 8.02 -3.30
CA LEU A 43 -22.35 8.37 -3.90
C LEU A 43 -23.27 9.09 -2.90
N CYS A 44 -23.34 8.58 -1.65
CA CYS A 44 -24.11 9.24 -0.60
C CYS A 44 -23.60 10.66 -0.31
N ASP A 45 -22.27 10.86 -0.23
CA ASP A 45 -21.71 12.19 0.00
C ASP A 45 -21.99 13.15 -1.16
N ILE A 46 -21.90 12.66 -2.38
CA ILE A 46 -22.19 13.46 -3.58
C ILE A 46 -23.70 13.85 -3.62
N ILE A 47 -24.60 12.90 -3.34
CA ILE A 47 -26.06 13.11 -3.44
C ILE A 47 -26.54 13.98 -2.28
N PHE A 48 -26.23 13.62 -1.04
CA PHE A 48 -26.78 14.28 0.14
C PHE A 48 -26.05 15.57 0.51
N ASN A 49 -24.72 15.60 0.40
CA ASN A 49 -23.90 16.74 0.77
C ASN A 49 -23.49 17.61 -0.43
N LYS A 50 -23.85 17.22 -1.66
CA LYS A 50 -23.55 17.95 -2.93
C LYS A 50 -22.04 18.24 -3.11
N ASN A 51 -21.17 17.36 -2.61
CA ASN A 51 -19.72 17.59 -2.51
C ASN A 51 -18.94 17.01 -3.69
N ILE A 52 -19.48 17.04 -4.91
CA ILE A 52 -18.85 16.42 -6.09
C ILE A 52 -17.44 16.94 -6.36
N ARG A 53 -17.14 18.22 -6.04
CA ARG A 53 -15.83 18.83 -6.28
C ARG A 53 -14.70 18.19 -5.47
N ALA A 54 -15.02 17.62 -4.31
CA ALA A 54 -14.03 16.95 -3.45
C ALA A 54 -13.50 15.67 -4.11
N TYR A 55 -14.29 15.05 -4.98
CA TYR A 55 -13.99 13.77 -5.65
C TYR A 55 -13.24 13.93 -6.99
N LYS A 56 -12.81 15.16 -7.36
CA LYS A 56 -12.11 15.40 -8.64
C LYS A 56 -10.90 14.49 -8.83
N LEU A 57 -10.11 14.26 -7.76
CA LEU A 57 -8.95 13.36 -7.84
C LEU A 57 -9.39 11.92 -8.11
N LEU A 58 -10.38 11.43 -7.36
CA LEU A 58 -10.92 10.09 -7.56
C LEU A 58 -11.46 9.92 -8.98
N GLY A 59 -12.19 10.91 -9.49
CA GLY A 59 -12.68 10.90 -10.88
C GLY A 59 -11.56 10.80 -11.91
N VAL A 60 -10.42 11.49 -11.70
CA VAL A 60 -9.25 11.38 -12.59
C VAL A 60 -8.64 9.97 -12.51
N LEU A 61 -8.44 9.42 -11.31
CA LEU A 61 -7.84 8.09 -11.14
C LEU A 61 -8.70 6.99 -11.78
N ILE A 62 -10.02 7.02 -11.53
CA ILE A 62 -10.95 6.07 -12.14
C ILE A 62 -11.05 6.29 -13.65
N GLY A 63 -11.01 7.55 -14.12
CA GLY A 63 -11.02 7.87 -15.55
C GLY A 63 -9.81 7.27 -16.29
N VAL A 64 -8.63 7.28 -15.69
CA VAL A 64 -7.44 6.61 -16.25
C VAL A 64 -7.65 5.10 -16.33
N LEU A 65 -8.16 4.46 -15.28
CA LEU A 65 -8.43 3.02 -15.31
C LEU A 65 -9.55 2.65 -16.31
N LEU A 66 -10.59 3.48 -16.45
CA LEU A 66 -11.64 3.27 -17.46
C LEU A 66 -11.08 3.39 -18.89
N PHE A 67 -10.14 4.30 -19.12
CA PHE A 67 -9.41 4.36 -20.39
C PHE A 67 -8.67 3.05 -20.66
N TYR A 68 -7.95 2.51 -19.67
CA TYR A 68 -7.26 1.22 -19.83
C TYR A 68 -8.22 0.04 -20.00
N LEU A 69 -9.39 0.05 -19.33
CA LEU A 69 -10.42 -0.95 -19.55
C LEU A 69 -10.95 -0.91 -20.99
N ALA A 70 -11.28 0.29 -21.49
CA ALA A 70 -11.75 0.45 -22.88
C ALA A 70 -10.66 0.03 -23.88
N TYR A 71 -9.41 0.44 -23.65
CA TYR A 71 -8.26 0.00 -24.46
C TYR A 71 -8.13 -1.52 -24.47
N SER A 72 -8.24 -2.17 -23.30
CA SER A 72 -8.10 -3.62 -23.18
C SER A 72 -9.21 -4.36 -23.94
N ILE A 73 -10.46 -3.94 -23.77
CA ILE A 73 -11.60 -4.56 -24.47
C ILE A 73 -11.50 -4.42 -25.99
N LEU A 74 -10.97 -3.30 -26.48
CA LEU A 74 -10.92 -3.02 -27.92
C LEU A 74 -9.66 -3.56 -28.61
N PHE A 75 -8.54 -3.64 -27.91
CA PHE A 75 -7.23 -3.86 -28.53
C PHE A 75 -6.41 -4.99 -27.92
N SER A 76 -6.73 -5.50 -26.73
CA SER A 76 -5.99 -6.58 -26.09
C SER A 76 -6.68 -7.93 -26.31
N PRO A 77 -6.09 -8.85 -27.10
CA PRO A 77 -6.69 -10.15 -27.38
C PRO A 77 -6.35 -11.21 -26.33
N TYR A 78 -5.50 -10.90 -25.34
CA TYR A 78 -4.84 -11.88 -24.49
C TYR A 78 -5.72 -12.54 -23.43
N ASN A 79 -6.89 -11.95 -23.15
CA ASN A 79 -7.79 -12.53 -22.15
C ASN A 79 -9.26 -12.14 -22.41
N THR A 80 -10.18 -12.82 -21.73
CA THR A 80 -11.62 -12.57 -21.83
C THR A 80 -12.01 -11.20 -21.29
N VAL A 81 -13.09 -10.61 -21.82
CA VAL A 81 -13.66 -9.35 -21.31
C VAL A 81 -14.04 -9.45 -19.83
N ALA A 82 -14.51 -10.64 -19.40
CA ALA A 82 -14.83 -10.88 -18.00
C ALA A 82 -13.59 -10.77 -17.09
N ALA A 83 -12.43 -11.30 -17.51
CA ALA A 83 -11.18 -11.19 -16.81
C ALA A 83 -10.69 -9.72 -16.75
N GLN A 84 -10.81 -8.97 -17.86
CA GLN A 84 -10.43 -7.56 -17.94
C GLN A 84 -11.29 -6.69 -17.00
N ILE A 85 -12.59 -6.94 -16.90
CA ILE A 85 -13.49 -6.26 -15.96
C ILE A 85 -13.13 -6.63 -14.52
N ASN A 86 -12.84 -7.89 -14.23
CA ASN A 86 -12.43 -8.33 -12.91
C ASN A 86 -11.12 -7.65 -12.47
N ASP A 87 -10.14 -7.59 -13.36
CA ASP A 87 -8.87 -6.90 -13.09
C ASP A 87 -9.08 -5.39 -12.85
N PHE A 88 -9.92 -4.75 -13.67
CA PHE A 88 -10.31 -3.35 -13.44
C PHE A 88 -10.89 -3.12 -12.04
N ILE A 89 -11.78 -4.00 -11.55
CA ILE A 89 -12.35 -3.91 -10.20
C ILE A 89 -11.25 -4.04 -9.15
N ILE A 90 -10.32 -4.98 -9.32
CA ILE A 90 -9.19 -5.20 -8.40
C ILE A 90 -8.30 -3.93 -8.35
N GLN A 91 -7.95 -3.37 -9.52
CA GLN A 91 -7.13 -2.14 -9.61
C GLN A 91 -7.84 -0.91 -9.01
N CYS A 92 -9.16 -0.86 -9.04
CA CYS A 92 -9.94 0.22 -8.43
C CYS A 92 -9.86 0.23 -6.89
N LYS A 93 -9.72 -0.92 -6.22
CA LYS A 93 -9.79 -1.02 -4.76
C LYS A 93 -8.91 -0.01 -4.02
N PRO A 94 -7.58 0.01 -4.22
CA PRO A 94 -6.70 0.92 -3.51
C PRO A 94 -6.93 2.39 -3.88
N LEU A 95 -7.26 2.68 -5.15
CA LEU A 95 -7.47 4.04 -5.62
C LEU A 95 -8.76 4.66 -5.10
N VAL A 96 -9.84 3.86 -5.03
CA VAL A 96 -11.13 4.29 -4.43
C VAL A 96 -10.94 4.54 -2.94
N ALA A 97 -10.27 3.63 -2.21
CA ALA A 97 -10.00 3.77 -0.78
C ALA A 97 -9.20 5.05 -0.48
N PHE A 98 -8.12 5.30 -1.23
CA PHE A 98 -7.33 6.52 -1.11
C PHE A 98 -8.12 7.78 -1.47
N GLY A 99 -8.77 7.76 -2.64
CA GLY A 99 -9.48 8.92 -3.18
C GLY A 99 -10.65 9.35 -2.31
N LEU A 100 -11.39 8.38 -1.74
CA LEU A 100 -12.47 8.63 -0.80
C LEU A 100 -11.96 9.21 0.52
N ALA A 101 -10.95 8.58 1.14
CA ALA A 101 -10.35 9.07 2.37
C ALA A 101 -9.79 10.49 2.19
N TYR A 102 -9.15 10.75 1.05
CA TYR A 102 -8.68 12.08 0.68
C TYR A 102 -9.85 13.07 0.49
N ALA A 103 -10.95 12.67 -0.18
CA ALA A 103 -12.08 13.53 -0.44
C ALA A 103 -12.83 13.95 0.84
N ILE A 104 -13.20 12.97 1.67
CA ILE A 104 -13.99 13.16 2.90
C ILE A 104 -13.16 13.85 3.98
N ALA A 105 -11.83 13.60 4.06
CA ALA A 105 -10.98 14.08 5.14
C ALA A 105 -11.60 13.77 6.52
N PRO A 106 -11.76 12.49 6.88
CA PRO A 106 -12.56 12.08 8.03
C PRO A 106 -11.97 12.61 9.34
N ARG A 107 -12.87 12.92 10.28
CA ARG A 107 -12.52 13.31 11.65
C ARG A 107 -13.05 12.27 12.60
N PHE A 108 -12.20 11.74 13.45
CA PHE A 108 -12.54 10.72 14.42
C PHE A 108 -12.68 11.34 15.82
N SER A 109 -13.81 11.08 16.48
CA SER A 109 -14.02 11.42 17.89
C SER A 109 -13.09 10.61 18.79
N ALA A 110 -12.91 11.04 20.05
CA ALA A 110 -12.10 10.31 21.03
C ALA A 110 -12.56 8.86 21.21
N ASN A 111 -13.87 8.64 21.18
CA ASN A 111 -14.47 7.30 21.30
C ASN A 111 -14.16 6.43 20.08
N GLU A 112 -14.27 6.98 18.87
CA GLU A 112 -13.93 6.26 17.63
C GLU A 112 -12.46 5.91 17.57
N LYS A 113 -11.57 6.84 17.97
CA LYS A 113 -10.13 6.56 18.10
C LYS A 113 -9.86 5.43 19.11
N HIS A 114 -10.56 5.43 20.24
CA HIS A 114 -10.41 4.37 21.24
C HIS A 114 -10.87 3.00 20.70
N ILE A 115 -12.03 2.96 20.05
CA ILE A 115 -12.55 1.73 19.41
C ILE A 115 -11.54 1.20 18.38
N LEU A 116 -11.00 2.07 17.52
CA LEU A 116 -10.05 1.65 16.49
C LEU A 116 -8.73 1.13 17.10
N LYS A 117 -8.21 1.80 18.14
CA LYS A 117 -7.03 1.33 18.88
C LYS A 117 -7.28 -0.06 19.47
N THR A 118 -8.42 -0.26 20.12
CA THR A 118 -8.81 -1.55 20.72
C THR A 118 -8.96 -2.63 19.66
N LEU A 119 -9.60 -2.31 18.54
CA LEU A 119 -9.73 -3.24 17.40
C LEU A 119 -8.37 -3.69 16.89
N CYS A 120 -7.45 -2.75 16.63
CA CYS A 120 -6.11 -3.08 16.16
C CYS A 120 -5.34 -3.95 17.16
N LEU A 121 -5.43 -3.67 18.46
CA LEU A 121 -4.78 -4.47 19.50
C LEU A 121 -5.38 -5.87 19.60
N ALA A 122 -6.70 -5.99 19.54
CA ALA A 122 -7.39 -7.27 19.59
C ALA A 122 -7.03 -8.16 18.38
N LEU A 123 -7.03 -7.58 17.17
CA LEU A 123 -6.64 -8.31 15.97
C LEU A 123 -5.16 -8.67 15.99
N GLY A 124 -4.27 -7.76 16.40
CA GLY A 124 -2.85 -8.06 16.55
C GLY A 124 -2.60 -9.21 17.53
N PHE A 125 -3.26 -9.19 18.68
CA PHE A 125 -3.18 -10.29 19.66
C PHE A 125 -3.72 -11.60 19.06
N LEU A 126 -4.84 -11.58 18.37
CA LEU A 126 -5.40 -12.75 17.68
C LEU A 126 -4.41 -13.33 16.66
N MET A 127 -3.74 -12.47 15.88
CA MET A 127 -2.72 -12.91 14.93
C MET A 127 -1.51 -13.54 15.64
N CYS A 128 -1.11 -13.02 16.78
CA CYS A 128 -0.06 -13.62 17.61
C CYS A 128 -0.44 -15.03 18.05
N VAL A 129 -1.65 -15.21 18.59
CA VAL A 129 -2.15 -16.52 19.00
C VAL A 129 -2.19 -17.48 17.82
N PHE A 130 -2.72 -17.07 16.68
CA PHE A 130 -2.77 -17.89 15.47
C PHE A 130 -1.38 -18.30 14.97
N GLY A 131 -0.42 -17.39 15.03
CA GLY A 131 0.96 -17.68 14.63
C GLY A 131 1.68 -18.64 15.58
N LEU A 132 1.52 -18.47 16.88
CA LEU A 132 2.15 -19.32 17.90
C LEU A 132 1.55 -20.72 17.99
N THR A 133 0.25 -20.85 17.73
CA THR A 133 -0.46 -22.15 17.78
C THR A 133 -0.42 -22.92 16.47
N GLY A 134 0.06 -22.33 15.39
CA GLY A 134 0.03 -22.92 14.04
C GLY A 134 -1.38 -22.95 13.40
N ILE A 135 -2.42 -22.50 14.11
CA ILE A 135 -3.79 -22.42 13.57
C ILE A 135 -3.87 -21.41 12.40
N GLY A 136 -2.92 -20.49 12.31
CA GLY A 136 -2.86 -19.48 11.25
C GLY A 136 -2.80 -20.05 9.84
N GLU A 137 -2.12 -21.17 9.62
CA GLU A 137 -2.09 -21.83 8.29
C GLU A 137 -3.47 -22.40 7.92
N VAL A 138 -4.17 -22.95 8.92
CA VAL A 138 -5.51 -23.51 8.70
C VAL A 138 -6.55 -22.42 8.47
N MET A 139 -6.48 -21.31 9.20
CA MET A 139 -7.51 -20.26 9.20
C MET A 139 -7.28 -19.19 8.11
N MET A 140 -6.03 -18.96 7.67
CA MET A 140 -5.67 -17.86 6.77
C MET A 140 -4.96 -18.30 5.49
N PHE A 141 -5.06 -19.57 5.07
CA PHE A 141 -4.34 -20.18 3.93
C PHE A 141 -2.82 -20.16 4.07
N HIS A 142 -2.27 -19.06 4.60
CA HIS A 142 -0.82 -18.86 4.63
C HIS A 142 -0.43 -17.90 5.76
N VAL A 143 0.60 -18.24 6.53
CA VAL A 143 1.13 -17.42 7.63
C VAL A 143 1.47 -15.98 7.24
N TYR A 144 1.69 -15.73 5.96
CA TYR A 144 1.95 -14.37 5.45
C TYR A 144 0.82 -13.38 5.79
N TYR A 145 -0.44 -13.82 5.74
CA TYR A 145 -1.60 -12.95 6.04
C TYR A 145 -1.64 -12.50 7.51
N LEU A 146 -1.03 -13.26 8.45
CA LEU A 146 -0.86 -12.82 9.83
C LEU A 146 -0.03 -11.53 9.89
N GLY A 147 1.10 -11.54 9.18
CA GLY A 147 1.97 -10.36 9.06
C GLY A 147 1.25 -9.18 8.41
N LEU A 148 0.48 -9.40 7.34
CA LEU A 148 -0.27 -8.36 6.65
C LEU A 148 -1.34 -7.70 7.52
N THR A 149 -2.06 -8.49 8.31
CA THR A 149 -3.03 -7.96 9.28
C THR A 149 -2.32 -7.10 10.33
N CYS A 150 -1.17 -7.55 10.85
CA CYS A 150 -0.38 -6.76 11.79
C CYS A 150 0.15 -5.46 11.17
N VAL A 151 0.59 -5.47 9.90
CA VAL A 151 0.97 -4.24 9.14
C VAL A 151 -0.18 -3.24 9.14
N SER A 152 -1.39 -3.69 8.77
CA SER A 152 -2.59 -2.85 8.75
C SER A 152 -2.91 -2.27 10.12
N CYS A 153 -2.85 -3.10 11.18
CA CYS A 153 -3.11 -2.70 12.55
C CYS A 153 -2.07 -1.68 13.06
N ILE A 154 -0.78 -1.88 12.77
CA ILE A 154 0.29 -0.95 13.19
C ILE A 154 0.09 0.42 12.55
N VAL A 155 -0.16 0.49 11.24
CA VAL A 155 -0.31 1.76 10.52
C VAL A 155 -1.60 2.48 10.93
N ALA A 156 -2.73 1.75 11.02
CA ALA A 156 -4.01 2.32 11.45
C ALA A 156 -3.95 2.79 12.92
N TYR A 157 -3.35 2.00 13.81
CA TYR A 157 -3.13 2.38 15.20
C TYR A 157 -2.28 3.64 15.31
N ALA A 158 -1.12 3.67 14.65
CA ALA A 158 -0.22 4.82 14.67
C ALA A 158 -0.92 6.10 14.17
N LEU A 159 -1.75 6.01 13.12
CA LEU A 159 -2.49 7.15 12.59
C LEU A 159 -3.45 7.73 13.62
N VAL A 160 -4.25 6.91 14.33
CA VAL A 160 -5.23 7.40 15.29
C VAL A 160 -4.65 7.69 16.68
N ALA A 161 -3.49 7.11 17.00
CA ALA A 161 -2.75 7.37 18.23
C ALA A 161 -1.97 8.68 18.19
N PHE A 162 -1.74 9.21 16.97
CA PHE A 162 -1.03 10.46 16.82
C PHE A 162 -1.73 11.61 17.54
N ASP A 163 -0.97 12.36 18.37
CA ASP A 163 -1.43 13.57 19.05
C ASP A 163 -0.44 14.73 18.80
N LYS A 164 -0.95 15.79 18.17
CA LYS A 164 -0.17 16.99 17.85
C LYS A 164 0.35 17.74 19.10
N ASN A 165 -0.32 17.57 20.26
CA ASN A 165 0.04 18.23 21.50
C ASN A 165 1.24 17.56 22.20
N ILE A 166 1.58 16.35 21.79
CA ILE A 166 2.72 15.59 22.32
C ILE A 166 3.94 15.85 21.43
N PRO A 167 5.08 16.38 21.96
CA PRO A 167 6.26 16.66 21.14
C PRO A 167 6.83 15.46 20.39
N SER A 168 6.69 14.25 20.94
CA SER A 168 7.05 12.99 20.29
C SER A 168 6.01 12.51 19.29
N GLY A 169 4.82 13.11 19.24
CA GLY A 169 3.67 12.69 18.45
C GLY A 169 2.89 11.52 19.03
N PHE A 170 3.42 10.83 20.05
CA PHE A 170 2.81 9.65 20.68
C PHE A 170 3.01 9.66 22.19
N SER A 171 2.02 9.13 22.92
CA SER A 171 2.19 8.84 24.34
C SER A 171 3.08 7.61 24.55
N GLN A 172 3.67 7.47 25.74
CA GLN A 172 4.46 6.27 26.07
C GLN A 172 3.64 4.99 25.94
N LYS A 173 2.35 5.03 26.35
CA LYS A 173 1.42 3.89 26.21
C LYS A 173 1.21 3.52 24.74
N ASP A 174 1.06 4.49 23.85
CA ASP A 174 0.89 4.25 22.42
C ASP A 174 2.16 3.66 21.80
N LEU A 175 3.35 4.08 22.23
CA LEU A 175 4.62 3.51 21.77
C LEU A 175 4.76 2.04 22.21
N TYR A 176 4.39 1.70 23.45
CA TYR A 176 4.36 0.30 23.91
C TYR A 176 3.34 -0.54 23.15
N ALA A 177 2.16 0.02 22.84
CA ALA A 177 1.14 -0.65 22.04
C ALA A 177 1.61 -0.94 20.60
N ILE A 178 2.30 0.03 19.96
CA ILE A 178 2.91 -0.19 18.64
C ILE A 178 4.01 -1.27 18.73
N GLY A 179 4.86 -1.22 19.75
CA GLY A 179 5.87 -2.26 20.01
C GLY A 179 5.25 -3.64 20.19
N PHE A 180 4.15 -3.74 20.94
CA PHE A 180 3.39 -4.97 21.10
C PHE A 180 2.84 -5.49 19.75
N LEU A 181 2.24 -4.61 18.94
CA LEU A 181 1.74 -5.00 17.61
C LEU A 181 2.86 -5.50 16.68
N ILE A 182 4.06 -4.90 16.76
CA ILE A 182 5.23 -5.38 16.01
C ILE A 182 5.58 -6.81 16.44
N LEU A 183 5.61 -7.09 17.74
CA LEU A 183 5.91 -8.42 18.26
C LEU A 183 4.85 -9.45 17.86
N CYS A 184 3.57 -9.06 17.84
CA CYS A 184 2.46 -9.93 17.45
C CYS A 184 2.57 -10.50 16.04
N GLY A 185 3.18 -9.77 15.11
CA GLY A 185 3.35 -10.23 13.74
C GLY A 185 4.63 -11.06 13.47
N LEU A 186 5.58 -11.12 14.41
CA LEU A 186 6.84 -11.87 14.22
C LEU A 186 6.63 -13.37 13.92
N PRO A 187 5.62 -14.05 14.48
CA PRO A 187 5.36 -15.46 14.18
C PRO A 187 5.03 -15.75 12.71
N CYS A 188 4.75 -14.74 11.88
CA CYS A 188 4.54 -14.93 10.44
C CYS A 188 5.81 -15.40 9.70
N THR A 189 7.01 -15.28 10.29
CA THR A 189 8.32 -15.73 9.78
C THR A 189 8.66 -15.25 8.35
N ARG A 190 8.11 -14.09 7.92
CA ARG A 190 8.31 -13.58 6.55
C ARG A 190 9.24 -12.37 6.53
N SER A 191 10.25 -12.44 5.67
CA SER A 191 11.25 -11.36 5.52
C SER A 191 10.66 -9.99 5.19
N LYS A 192 9.54 -9.94 4.43
CA LYS A 192 8.83 -8.70 4.12
C LYS A 192 8.28 -8.03 5.39
N TYR A 193 7.74 -8.82 6.32
CA TYR A 193 7.28 -8.31 7.61
C TYR A 193 8.45 -7.79 8.46
N TYR A 194 9.57 -8.51 8.48
CA TYR A 194 10.78 -8.05 9.19
C TYR A 194 11.34 -6.75 8.59
N GLY A 195 11.37 -6.66 7.25
CA GLY A 195 11.72 -5.42 6.56
C GLY A 195 10.79 -4.26 6.94
N PHE A 196 9.49 -4.50 7.00
CA PHE A 196 8.52 -3.52 7.48
C PHE A 196 8.77 -3.12 8.95
N CYS A 197 9.06 -4.08 9.85
CA CYS A 197 9.38 -3.78 11.24
C CYS A 197 10.60 -2.85 11.36
N ILE A 198 11.65 -3.09 10.58
CA ILE A 198 12.84 -2.21 10.54
C ILE A 198 12.45 -0.79 10.13
N VAL A 199 11.60 -0.66 9.08
CA VAL A 199 11.09 0.63 8.62
C VAL A 199 10.28 1.34 9.71
N VAL A 200 9.38 0.62 10.38
CA VAL A 200 8.55 1.17 11.49
C VAL A 200 9.44 1.63 12.64
N LEU A 201 10.37 0.79 13.08
CA LEU A 201 11.30 1.12 14.17
C LEU A 201 12.12 2.36 13.83
N TYR A 202 12.65 2.44 12.61
CA TYR A 202 13.40 3.61 12.17
C TYR A 202 12.53 4.86 12.15
N PHE A 203 11.41 4.87 11.44
CA PHE A 203 10.61 6.08 11.20
C PHE A 203 9.81 6.54 12.42
N LEU A 204 9.28 5.62 13.23
CA LEU A 204 8.50 6.01 14.41
C LEU A 204 9.37 6.29 15.65
N PHE A 205 10.52 5.63 15.80
CA PHE A 205 11.33 5.78 17.02
C PHE A 205 12.59 6.60 16.81
N LEU A 206 13.30 6.42 15.69
CA LEU A 206 14.61 7.04 15.47
C LEU A 206 14.55 8.29 14.59
N TYR A 207 13.63 8.36 13.63
CA TYR A 207 13.57 9.43 12.66
C TYR A 207 13.25 10.78 13.31
N LYS A 208 14.09 11.77 12.98
CA LYS A 208 13.88 13.21 13.26
C LYS A 208 14.12 14.00 11.98
N PRO A 209 13.40 15.12 11.76
CA PRO A 209 13.66 15.99 10.63
C PRO A 209 15.13 16.45 10.64
N GLY A 210 15.77 16.44 9.47
CA GLY A 210 17.20 16.78 9.33
C GLY A 210 18.16 15.59 9.30
N ILE A 211 17.72 14.36 9.63
CA ILE A 211 18.55 13.14 9.44
C ILE A 211 18.82 12.91 7.94
N PHE A 212 17.89 13.28 7.06
CA PHE A 212 18.07 13.23 5.60
C PHE A 212 18.67 14.50 4.98
N ASP A 213 19.31 15.34 5.78
CA ASP A 213 20.12 16.42 5.21
C ASP A 213 21.41 15.81 4.62
N LEU A 214 21.36 15.50 3.32
CA LEU A 214 22.46 14.88 2.56
C LEU A 214 23.75 15.74 2.54
N LYS A 215 23.70 16.98 3.04
CA LYS A 215 24.87 17.83 3.22
C LYS A 215 25.78 17.35 4.38
N LYS A 216 25.26 16.52 5.28
CA LYS A 216 26.01 16.03 6.45
C LYS A 216 26.45 14.58 6.22
N ILE A 217 27.76 14.34 6.23
CA ILE A 217 28.36 13.02 6.01
C ILE A 217 27.83 11.95 7.00
N LYS A 218 27.51 12.36 8.23
CA LYS A 218 26.89 11.50 9.25
C LYS A 218 25.55 10.91 8.78
N ASN A 219 24.78 11.66 8.00
CA ASN A 219 23.46 11.21 7.53
C ASN A 219 23.60 10.17 6.41
N TRP A 220 24.66 10.28 5.60
CA TRP A 220 25.02 9.24 4.64
C TRP A 220 25.40 7.93 5.33
N ALA A 221 26.16 7.98 6.41
CA ALA A 221 26.52 6.79 7.16
C ALA A 221 25.28 6.09 7.75
N ILE A 222 24.30 6.84 8.26
CA ILE A 222 23.03 6.30 8.76
C ILE A 222 22.22 5.68 7.62
N LEU A 223 22.11 6.35 6.47
CA LEU A 223 21.38 5.85 5.31
C LEU A 223 22.04 4.58 4.75
N LEU A 224 23.36 4.59 4.57
CA LEU A 224 24.11 3.42 4.10
C LEU A 224 24.03 2.26 5.08
N GLY A 225 24.13 2.52 6.38
CA GLY A 225 23.94 1.49 7.42
C GLY A 225 22.53 0.89 7.37
N PHE A 226 21.51 1.71 7.17
CA PHE A 226 20.13 1.23 7.00
C PHE A 226 19.98 0.35 5.74
N ILE A 227 20.50 0.82 4.61
CA ILE A 227 20.50 0.04 3.34
C ILE A 227 21.27 -1.27 3.52
N ALA A 228 22.43 -1.24 4.17
CA ALA A 228 23.22 -2.45 4.44
C ALA A 228 22.45 -3.47 5.29
N ILE A 229 21.74 -3.03 6.34
CA ILE A 229 20.91 -3.92 7.16
C ILE A 229 19.78 -4.54 6.33
N VAL A 230 19.10 -3.74 5.50
CA VAL A 230 18.02 -4.25 4.63
C VAL A 230 18.60 -5.27 3.63
N LEU A 231 19.75 -4.98 3.02
CA LEU A 231 20.40 -5.89 2.09
C LEU A 231 20.87 -7.18 2.79
N LEU A 232 21.40 -7.10 4.00
CA LEU A 232 21.81 -8.29 4.78
C LEU A 232 20.61 -9.20 5.08
N VAL A 233 19.47 -8.62 5.50
CA VAL A 233 18.23 -9.38 5.75
C VAL A 233 17.68 -9.99 4.46
N ALA A 234 17.81 -9.30 3.34
CA ALA A 234 17.34 -9.75 2.05
C ALA A 234 18.34 -10.69 1.33
N TRP A 235 19.64 -10.65 1.70
CA TRP A 235 20.73 -11.27 0.96
C TRP A 235 20.54 -12.76 0.70
N GLN A 236 20.15 -13.51 1.70
CA GLN A 236 19.93 -14.96 1.55
C GLN A 236 18.88 -15.27 0.47
N LYS A 237 17.84 -14.41 0.35
CA LYS A 237 16.82 -14.56 -0.69
C LYS A 237 17.31 -14.05 -2.05
N ILE A 238 18.02 -12.92 -2.06
CA ILE A 238 18.58 -12.38 -3.30
C ILE A 238 19.57 -13.38 -3.89
N SER A 239 20.48 -13.92 -3.07
CA SER A 239 21.42 -14.92 -3.54
C SER A 239 20.74 -16.19 -4.03
N TYR A 240 19.74 -16.69 -3.30
CA TYR A 240 19.01 -17.91 -3.66
C TYR A 240 18.22 -17.76 -4.96
N TYR A 241 17.47 -16.65 -5.14
CA TYR A 241 16.57 -16.48 -6.29
C TYR A 241 17.24 -15.88 -7.52
N TYR A 242 18.33 -15.11 -7.37
CA TYR A 242 18.90 -14.33 -8.47
C TYR A 242 20.37 -14.59 -8.75
N LEU A 243 21.13 -15.18 -7.81
CA LEU A 243 22.59 -15.39 -7.98
C LEU A 243 22.98 -16.86 -8.01
N SER A 244 22.19 -17.78 -7.45
CA SER A 244 22.53 -19.20 -7.34
C SER A 244 22.14 -20.03 -8.58
N HIS A 245 21.41 -19.43 -9.54
CA HIS A 245 21.04 -20.09 -10.78
C HIS A 245 21.61 -19.26 -11.93
N ASP A 246 22.30 -19.94 -12.86
CA ASP A 246 22.71 -19.31 -14.11
C ASP A 246 21.45 -18.81 -14.83
N LEU A 247 21.40 -17.48 -15.02
CA LEU A 247 20.29 -16.80 -15.66
C LEU A 247 20.28 -16.96 -17.19
N ASP A 248 20.85 -18.02 -17.72
CA ASP A 248 20.68 -18.38 -19.12
C ASP A 248 19.25 -18.80 -19.40
N MET A 249 18.40 -17.78 -19.58
CA MET A 249 16.96 -17.88 -19.82
C MET A 249 16.58 -18.77 -21.02
N TYR A 250 17.57 -19.18 -21.83
CA TYR A 250 17.34 -19.95 -23.05
C TYR A 250 17.69 -21.45 -22.94
N ASP A 251 18.37 -21.89 -21.87
CA ASP A 251 18.85 -23.27 -21.74
C ASP A 251 18.36 -24.00 -20.48
N ILE A 252 17.45 -23.39 -19.72
CA ILE A 252 16.92 -23.95 -18.50
C ILE A 252 15.87 -25.00 -18.89
N ASP A 253 16.08 -26.23 -18.39
CA ASP A 253 14.97 -27.18 -18.27
C ASP A 253 13.86 -26.46 -17.49
N GLN A 254 12.84 -25.97 -18.20
CA GLN A 254 11.89 -24.91 -17.77
C GLN A 254 11.16 -25.21 -16.46
N LYS A 255 11.27 -26.46 -15.97
CA LYS A 255 10.70 -26.93 -14.71
C LYS A 255 11.45 -26.44 -13.45
N GLU A 256 12.71 -26.04 -13.58
CA GLU A 256 13.54 -25.59 -12.45
C GLU A 256 13.58 -24.06 -12.29
N ALA A 257 13.03 -23.29 -13.24
CA ALA A 257 13.01 -21.84 -13.18
C ALA A 257 12.06 -21.34 -12.07
N PHE A 258 12.54 -20.34 -11.29
CA PHE A 258 11.70 -19.71 -10.28
C PHE A 258 10.69 -18.74 -10.90
N ALA A 259 9.41 -18.85 -10.54
CA ALA A 259 8.32 -18.05 -11.08
C ALA A 259 8.56 -16.52 -11.01
N ARG A 260 9.09 -15.99 -9.89
CA ARG A 260 9.29 -14.54 -9.73
C ARG A 260 10.34 -13.95 -10.67
N PRO A 261 11.58 -14.48 -10.75
CA PRO A 261 12.55 -14.02 -11.74
C PRO A 261 12.02 -14.06 -13.17
N VAL A 262 11.29 -15.13 -13.53
CA VAL A 262 10.66 -15.25 -14.84
C VAL A 262 9.61 -14.18 -15.09
N LEU A 263 8.77 -13.83 -14.11
CA LEU A 263 7.83 -12.71 -14.24
C LEU A 263 8.55 -11.37 -14.43
N PHE A 264 9.66 -11.12 -13.74
CA PHE A 264 10.45 -9.89 -13.95
C PHE A 264 11.12 -9.87 -15.32
N GLY A 265 11.66 -10.99 -15.79
CA GLY A 265 12.24 -11.10 -17.13
C GLY A 265 11.18 -10.89 -18.22
N GLY A 266 10.06 -11.59 -18.12
CA GLY A 266 8.94 -11.45 -19.04
C GLY A 266 8.33 -10.04 -19.05
N MET A 267 8.30 -9.33 -17.90
CA MET A 267 7.91 -7.91 -17.86
C MET A 267 8.71 -7.06 -18.85
N VAL A 268 10.02 -7.28 -18.94
CA VAL A 268 10.88 -6.51 -19.86
C VAL A 268 10.50 -6.80 -21.30
N LEU A 269 10.23 -8.06 -21.66
CA LEU A 269 9.80 -8.45 -22.99
C LEU A 269 8.43 -7.86 -23.32
N VAL A 270 7.44 -8.01 -22.43
CA VAL A 270 6.10 -7.41 -22.60
C VAL A 270 6.18 -5.89 -22.79
N LEU A 271 7.04 -5.19 -22.01
CA LEU A 271 7.24 -3.75 -22.19
C LEU A 271 7.95 -3.41 -23.49
N ALA A 272 8.81 -4.26 -24.02
CA ALA A 272 9.46 -4.02 -25.30
C ALA A 272 8.45 -4.09 -26.46
N ASP A 273 7.56 -5.11 -26.45
CA ASP A 273 6.59 -5.35 -27.50
C ASP A 273 5.36 -4.44 -27.39
N HIS A 274 4.96 -4.09 -26.17
CA HIS A 274 3.77 -3.27 -25.84
C HIS A 274 4.16 -1.95 -25.17
N PHE A 275 5.15 -1.26 -25.67
CA PHE A 275 5.85 -0.16 -25.00
C PHE A 275 4.93 0.95 -24.50
N TRP A 276 4.01 1.47 -25.34
CA TRP A 276 3.26 2.69 -25.01
C TRP A 276 2.13 2.47 -24.00
N LEU A 277 1.20 1.59 -24.30
CA LEU A 277 -0.04 1.38 -23.52
C LEU A 277 -0.06 0.04 -22.79
N GLY A 278 0.97 -0.79 -22.99
CA GLY A 278 1.05 -2.12 -22.40
C GLY A 278 0.19 -3.14 -23.13
N SER A 279 0.18 -4.35 -22.58
CA SER A 279 -0.58 -5.49 -23.12
C SER A 279 -2.07 -5.48 -22.76
N GLY A 280 -2.51 -4.55 -21.91
CA GLY A 280 -3.90 -4.42 -21.46
C GLY A 280 -4.21 -5.15 -20.17
N LEU A 281 -5.35 -4.85 -19.57
CA LEU A 281 -5.80 -5.44 -18.30
C LEU A 281 -5.95 -6.96 -18.39
N ALA A 282 -5.68 -7.65 -17.30
CA ALA A 282 -5.74 -9.11 -17.16
C ALA A 282 -4.83 -9.86 -18.13
N SER A 283 -3.78 -9.23 -18.67
CA SER A 283 -2.86 -9.86 -19.61
C SER A 283 -1.62 -10.43 -18.94
N TYR A 284 -1.05 -9.75 -17.90
CA TYR A 284 0.25 -10.13 -17.34
C TYR A 284 0.35 -9.92 -15.83
N ALA A 285 0.81 -10.94 -15.10
CA ALA A 285 1.14 -10.97 -13.68
C ALA A 285 0.02 -10.50 -12.73
N THR A 286 -1.24 -10.55 -13.15
CA THR A 286 -2.40 -10.19 -12.33
C THR A 286 -3.16 -11.41 -11.86
N TYR A 287 -3.96 -11.26 -10.80
CA TYR A 287 -4.85 -12.33 -10.36
C TYR A 287 -5.82 -12.79 -11.48
N SER A 288 -6.32 -11.84 -12.26
CA SER A 288 -7.28 -12.11 -13.33
C SER A 288 -6.65 -12.75 -14.58
N SER A 289 -5.32 -12.74 -14.71
CA SER A 289 -4.59 -13.35 -15.83
C SER A 289 -4.15 -14.79 -15.56
N GLY A 290 -4.30 -15.28 -14.32
CA GLY A 290 -3.79 -16.57 -13.89
C GLY A 290 -4.78 -17.43 -13.14
N THR A 291 -6.05 -17.42 -13.52
CA THR A 291 -7.02 -18.41 -13.03
C THR A 291 -7.18 -19.53 -14.06
N SER A 292 -7.57 -20.73 -13.60
CA SER A 292 -7.82 -21.87 -14.50
C SER A 292 -8.87 -21.60 -15.59
N VAL A 293 -9.73 -20.59 -15.37
CA VAL A 293 -10.78 -20.19 -16.32
C VAL A 293 -10.34 -19.06 -17.25
N ASN A 294 -9.42 -18.20 -16.78
CA ASN A 294 -8.98 -16.98 -17.45
C ASN A 294 -7.44 -16.92 -17.52
N TYR A 295 -6.81 -17.95 -18.00
CA TYR A 295 -5.37 -17.95 -18.21
C TYR A 295 -5.02 -17.13 -19.46
N SER A 296 -4.08 -16.18 -19.34
CA SER A 296 -3.74 -15.28 -20.43
C SER A 296 -2.91 -15.97 -21.51
N ASP A 297 -3.27 -15.75 -22.78
CA ASP A 297 -2.52 -16.26 -23.93
C ASP A 297 -1.09 -15.72 -24.00
N LEU A 298 -0.84 -14.56 -23.42
CA LEU A 298 0.48 -13.93 -23.34
C LEU A 298 1.54 -14.84 -22.69
N TYR A 299 1.14 -15.71 -21.77
CA TYR A 299 2.06 -16.66 -21.13
C TYR A 299 2.54 -17.75 -22.08
N TYR A 300 1.73 -18.14 -23.06
CA TYR A 300 2.14 -19.05 -24.14
C TYR A 300 3.06 -18.34 -25.12
N ASP A 301 2.75 -17.09 -25.51
CA ASP A 301 3.54 -16.30 -26.45
C ASP A 301 4.97 -16.09 -25.98
N TYR A 302 5.18 -15.88 -24.66
CA TYR A 302 6.50 -15.73 -24.06
C TYR A 302 7.11 -17.03 -23.51
N GLY A 303 6.47 -18.16 -23.69
CA GLY A 303 6.98 -19.47 -23.29
C GLY A 303 7.18 -19.63 -21.77
N ILE A 304 6.42 -18.92 -20.94
CA ILE A 304 6.52 -19.01 -19.48
C ILE A 304 5.46 -19.91 -18.85
N ASN A 305 4.54 -20.45 -19.64
CA ASN A 305 3.45 -21.31 -19.23
C ASN A 305 3.89 -22.70 -18.70
N PHE A 306 5.16 -23.06 -18.85
CA PHE A 306 5.73 -24.33 -18.36
C PHE A 306 6.36 -24.18 -16.96
N VAL A 307 6.58 -22.96 -16.51
CA VAL A 307 7.22 -22.70 -15.21
C VAL A 307 6.27 -23.08 -14.09
N TRP A 308 6.79 -23.81 -13.09
CA TRP A 308 6.00 -24.19 -11.92
C TRP A 308 5.46 -22.96 -11.18
N GLY A 309 4.16 -22.95 -10.95
CA GLY A 309 3.46 -21.81 -10.32
C GLY A 309 2.99 -20.73 -11.31
N LEU A 310 3.38 -20.82 -12.59
CA LEU A 310 2.89 -19.97 -13.68
C LEU A 310 2.11 -20.75 -14.73
N SER A 311 2.07 -22.09 -14.64
CA SER A 311 1.37 -22.95 -15.61
C SER A 311 -0.16 -22.86 -15.45
N PRO A 312 -0.94 -23.14 -16.50
CA PRO A 312 -2.40 -23.15 -16.42
C PRO A 312 -2.96 -24.14 -15.39
N ASP A 313 -2.26 -25.25 -15.16
CA ASP A 313 -2.65 -26.25 -14.15
C ASP A 313 -2.33 -25.81 -12.71
N TYR A 314 -1.32 -24.96 -12.54
CA TYR A 314 -0.89 -24.44 -11.24
C TYR A 314 -0.35 -23.02 -11.36
N CYS A 315 -1.23 -22.05 -11.21
CA CYS A 315 -0.98 -20.62 -11.44
C CYS A 315 -0.86 -19.76 -10.14
N SER A 316 -0.47 -20.39 -9.01
CA SER A 316 -0.51 -19.75 -7.69
C SER A 316 0.49 -18.59 -7.50
N PHE A 317 1.51 -18.46 -8.36
CA PHE A 317 2.52 -17.40 -8.27
C PHE A 317 2.35 -16.28 -9.29
N ILE A 318 1.36 -16.34 -10.17
CA ILE A 318 1.15 -15.32 -11.20
C ILE A 318 0.95 -13.92 -10.57
N ALA A 319 0.08 -13.82 -9.56
CA ALA A 319 -0.20 -12.56 -8.85
C ALA A 319 0.68 -12.34 -7.60
N ASP A 320 1.88 -12.92 -7.56
CA ASP A 320 2.76 -12.84 -6.40
C ASP A 320 3.82 -11.73 -6.51
N THR A 321 3.63 -10.81 -7.45
CA THR A 321 4.53 -9.66 -7.68
C THR A 321 3.75 -8.48 -8.24
N PHE A 322 3.92 -7.29 -7.66
CA PHE A 322 3.23 -6.09 -8.14
C PHE A 322 3.96 -5.40 -9.30
N PHE A 323 5.30 -5.33 -9.27
CA PHE A 323 6.03 -4.58 -10.30
C PHE A 323 5.91 -5.17 -11.69
N PRO A 324 6.02 -6.50 -11.90
CA PRO A 324 5.77 -7.12 -13.19
C PRO A 324 4.38 -6.83 -13.76
N GLU A 325 3.37 -6.75 -12.91
CA GLU A 325 2.01 -6.41 -13.31
C GLU A 325 1.90 -5.05 -14.01
N LEU A 326 2.80 -4.11 -13.72
CA LEU A 326 2.80 -2.78 -14.35
C LEU A 326 3.04 -2.84 -15.86
N ALA A 327 3.59 -3.94 -16.40
CA ALA A 327 3.78 -4.12 -17.84
C ALA A 327 2.48 -4.05 -18.64
N GLN A 328 1.36 -4.47 -18.05
CA GLN A 328 0.04 -4.39 -18.68
C GLN A 328 -0.41 -2.95 -18.99
N PHE A 329 0.18 -1.94 -18.35
CA PHE A 329 -0.13 -0.52 -18.54
C PHE A 329 0.88 0.22 -19.43
N GLY A 330 1.99 -0.42 -19.83
CA GLY A 330 3.05 0.19 -20.61
C GLY A 330 3.69 1.42 -19.92
N ILE A 331 4.54 2.12 -20.67
CA ILE A 331 5.29 3.25 -20.13
C ILE A 331 4.40 4.43 -19.72
N ILE A 332 3.27 4.63 -20.42
CA ILE A 332 2.33 5.72 -20.10
C ILE A 332 1.64 5.46 -18.78
N GLY A 333 1.17 4.22 -18.52
CA GLY A 333 0.56 3.89 -17.24
C GLY A 333 1.55 3.90 -16.08
N ILE A 334 2.77 3.39 -16.31
CA ILE A 334 3.86 3.49 -15.33
C ILE A 334 4.15 4.96 -14.99
N ALA A 335 4.23 5.84 -16.00
CA ALA A 335 4.43 7.28 -15.79
C ALA A 335 3.26 7.90 -14.98
N CYS A 336 2.00 7.55 -15.28
CA CYS A 336 0.84 8.00 -14.51
C CYS A 336 0.92 7.53 -13.05
N PHE A 337 1.31 6.28 -12.81
CA PHE A 337 1.52 5.75 -11.47
C PHE A 337 2.62 6.50 -10.72
N LEU A 338 3.77 6.75 -11.34
CA LEU A 338 4.87 7.52 -10.74
C LEU A 338 4.48 8.96 -10.44
N VAL A 339 3.71 9.62 -11.33
CA VAL A 339 3.15 10.96 -11.10
C VAL A 339 2.20 10.96 -9.89
N PHE A 340 1.37 9.92 -9.74
CA PHE A 340 0.50 9.76 -8.59
C PHE A 340 1.30 9.56 -7.29
N CYS A 341 2.31 8.70 -7.28
CA CYS A 341 3.22 8.50 -6.15
C CYS A 341 3.94 9.80 -5.76
N TYR A 342 4.45 10.54 -6.75
CA TYR A 342 5.09 11.84 -6.53
C TYR A 342 4.11 12.87 -5.97
N TRP A 343 2.85 12.88 -6.44
CA TRP A 343 1.81 13.75 -5.92
C TRP A 343 1.51 13.45 -4.44
N ILE A 344 1.40 12.17 -4.04
CA ILE A 344 1.24 11.75 -2.64
C ILE A 344 2.43 12.22 -1.81
N TRP A 345 3.64 11.98 -2.28
CA TRP A 345 4.88 12.42 -1.63
C TRP A 345 4.88 13.93 -1.37
N ARG A 346 4.48 14.74 -2.35
CA ARG A 346 4.34 16.20 -2.17
C ARG A 346 3.34 16.55 -1.08
N LYS A 347 2.20 15.85 -1.00
CA LYS A 347 1.21 16.05 0.05
C LYS A 347 1.79 15.72 1.43
N PHE A 348 2.49 14.62 1.56
CA PHE A 348 3.15 14.24 2.81
C PHE A 348 4.22 15.25 3.23
N ARG A 349 5.00 15.81 2.31
CA ARG A 349 5.95 16.88 2.61
C ARG A 349 5.29 18.15 3.13
N ILE A 350 4.13 18.52 2.62
CA ILE A 350 3.35 19.65 3.14
C ILE A 350 2.87 19.34 4.57
N VAL A 351 2.31 18.15 4.79
CA VAL A 351 1.87 17.70 6.12
C VAL A 351 3.03 17.67 7.13
N MET A 352 4.20 17.16 6.73
CA MET A 352 5.39 17.15 7.58
C MET A 352 5.73 18.53 8.12
N ARG A 353 5.63 19.57 7.29
CA ARG A 353 6.05 20.93 7.61
C ARG A 353 4.96 21.77 8.26
N SER A 354 3.69 21.48 7.97
CA SER A 354 2.55 22.25 8.48
C SER A 354 1.94 21.68 9.76
N HIS A 355 2.03 20.36 9.96
CA HIS A 355 1.41 19.68 11.09
C HIS A 355 2.44 19.00 12.00
N HIS A 356 2.99 17.85 11.55
CA HIS A 356 3.97 17.11 12.34
C HIS A 356 4.71 16.07 11.50
N TYR A 357 6.03 15.89 11.77
CA TYR A 357 6.87 14.96 11.04
C TYR A 357 6.49 13.47 11.24
N LYS A 358 5.82 13.12 12.37
CA LYS A 358 5.36 11.73 12.59
C LYS A 358 4.22 11.32 11.67
N LEU A 359 3.34 12.25 11.29
CA LEU A 359 2.32 11.96 10.25
C LEU A 359 2.97 11.65 8.89
N PHE A 360 4.00 12.44 8.53
CA PHE A 360 4.82 12.12 7.35
C PHE A 360 5.44 10.73 7.46
N ALA A 361 6.02 10.40 8.62
CA ALA A 361 6.62 9.09 8.88
C ALA A 361 5.64 7.94 8.66
N ILE A 362 4.40 8.03 9.18
CA ILE A 362 3.35 7.01 8.97
C ILE A 362 3.03 6.84 7.48
N GLY A 363 2.89 7.95 6.75
CA GLY A 363 2.66 7.90 5.30
C GLY A 363 3.80 7.24 4.53
N VAL A 364 5.05 7.57 4.89
CA VAL A 364 6.26 6.99 4.28
C VAL A 364 6.39 5.50 4.60
N ILE A 365 6.09 5.08 5.83
CA ILE A 365 6.06 3.67 6.22
C ILE A 365 5.11 2.87 5.29
N SER A 366 3.91 3.40 5.03
CA SER A 366 2.94 2.76 4.12
C SER A 366 3.47 2.66 2.69
N MET A 367 4.11 3.72 2.16
CA MET A 367 4.72 3.69 0.81
C MET A 367 5.87 2.69 0.74
N LEU A 368 6.76 2.69 1.72
CA LEU A 368 7.91 1.77 1.77
C LEU A 368 7.46 0.32 1.92
N PHE A 369 6.39 0.07 2.67
CA PHE A 369 5.82 -1.28 2.72
C PHE A 369 5.39 -1.78 1.33
N PHE A 370 4.71 -0.97 0.54
CA PHE A 370 4.34 -1.35 -0.83
C PHE A 370 5.54 -1.61 -1.74
N ILE A 371 6.65 -0.88 -1.55
CA ILE A 371 7.89 -1.13 -2.28
C ILE A 371 8.52 -2.46 -1.85
N ILE A 372 8.62 -2.71 -0.54
CA ILE A 372 9.19 -3.96 -0.01
C ILE A 372 8.34 -5.17 -0.42
N ASP A 373 7.02 -5.03 -0.32
CA ASP A 373 6.10 -6.11 -0.67
C ASP A 373 6.01 -6.35 -2.16
N GLY A 374 5.99 -5.29 -2.98
CA GLY A 374 5.77 -5.37 -4.42
C GLY A 374 6.83 -6.16 -5.20
N VAL A 375 8.01 -6.40 -4.62
CA VAL A 375 9.04 -7.27 -5.21
C VAL A 375 8.61 -8.75 -5.22
N GLY A 376 7.82 -9.17 -4.27
CA GLY A 376 7.41 -10.57 -4.17
C GLY A 376 6.05 -10.72 -3.47
N GLY A 377 5.12 -9.82 -3.70
CA GLY A 377 3.74 -9.79 -3.26
C GLY A 377 2.97 -8.70 -3.98
N CYS A 378 1.65 -8.75 -3.89
CA CYS A 378 0.74 -7.79 -4.46
C CYS A 378 -0.25 -7.26 -3.41
N SER A 379 0.24 -6.97 -2.18
CA SER A 379 -0.61 -6.52 -1.06
C SER A 379 -1.32 -5.20 -1.34
N VAL A 380 -0.81 -4.40 -2.26
CA VAL A 380 -1.45 -3.12 -2.65
C VAL A 380 -2.86 -3.32 -3.18
N LEU A 381 -3.11 -4.44 -3.87
CA LEU A 381 -4.42 -4.80 -4.44
C LEU A 381 -5.30 -5.67 -3.51
N GLN A 382 -4.77 -6.05 -2.35
CA GLN A 382 -5.47 -6.86 -1.34
C GLN A 382 -6.12 -5.97 -0.25
N ALA A 383 -6.81 -6.59 0.69
CA ALA A 383 -7.45 -5.90 1.83
C ALA A 383 -6.50 -4.99 2.61
N VAL A 384 -5.25 -5.42 2.80
CA VAL A 384 -4.18 -4.61 3.42
C VAL A 384 -3.90 -3.32 2.64
N GLY A 385 -3.83 -3.41 1.31
CA GLY A 385 -3.64 -2.25 0.45
C GLY A 385 -4.76 -1.23 0.62
N THR A 386 -5.99 -1.69 0.73
CA THR A 386 -7.16 -0.84 1.02
C THR A 386 -6.97 -0.05 2.32
N VAL A 387 -6.58 -0.72 3.42
CA VAL A 387 -6.35 -0.07 4.73
C VAL A 387 -5.22 0.96 4.67
N LEU A 388 -4.09 0.59 4.08
CA LEU A 388 -2.93 1.50 3.97
C LEU A 388 -3.25 2.71 3.08
N MET A 389 -3.99 2.50 1.99
CA MET A 389 -4.43 3.58 1.09
C MET A 389 -5.43 4.52 1.77
N VAL A 390 -6.33 4.01 2.62
CA VAL A 390 -7.18 4.85 3.49
C VAL A 390 -6.31 5.70 4.40
N CYS A 391 -5.36 5.11 5.11
CA CYS A 391 -4.45 5.84 6.00
C CYS A 391 -3.67 6.92 5.25
N MET A 392 -3.11 6.60 4.09
CA MET A 392 -2.40 7.55 3.23
C MET A 392 -3.31 8.68 2.74
N GLY A 393 -4.57 8.36 2.37
CA GLY A 393 -5.57 9.32 1.95
C GLY A 393 -5.94 10.31 3.07
N ILE A 394 -6.13 9.81 4.30
CA ILE A 394 -6.35 10.64 5.49
C ILE A 394 -5.18 11.60 5.71
N ILE A 395 -3.94 11.10 5.73
CA ILE A 395 -2.74 11.93 5.91
C ILE A 395 -2.65 12.98 4.80
N ALA A 396 -2.80 12.58 3.54
CA ALA A 396 -2.73 13.49 2.40
C ALA A 396 -3.83 14.58 2.47
N SER A 397 -5.02 14.25 3.00
CA SER A 397 -6.14 15.18 3.13
C SER A 397 -5.82 16.37 4.05
N MET A 398 -4.97 16.17 5.07
CA MET A 398 -4.56 17.22 5.99
C MET A 398 -3.83 18.38 5.28
N SER A 399 -3.20 18.10 4.13
CA SER A 399 -2.59 19.16 3.30
C SER A 399 -3.58 20.15 2.69
N LYS A 400 -4.90 19.82 2.68
CA LYS A 400 -5.93 20.71 2.12
C LYS A 400 -6.16 21.97 2.94
N SER A 401 -5.88 21.92 4.26
CA SER A 401 -6.00 23.08 5.14
C SER A 401 -4.94 24.16 4.87
N VAL A 402 -3.89 23.79 4.13
CA VAL A 402 -2.77 24.69 3.82
C VAL A 402 -3.05 25.41 2.49
N SER A 403 -2.96 26.76 2.50
CA SER A 403 -3.17 27.54 1.26
C SER A 403 -2.11 27.19 0.19
N LYS A 404 -2.44 27.41 -1.10
CA LYS A 404 -1.49 27.17 -2.20
C LYS A 404 -0.19 27.96 -2.06
N ALA A 405 -0.27 29.20 -1.57
CA ALA A 405 0.91 30.05 -1.35
C ALA A 405 1.79 29.49 -0.22
N GLN A 406 1.19 29.16 0.92
CA GLN A 406 1.88 28.53 2.04
C GLN A 406 2.48 27.18 1.66
N ALA A 407 1.75 26.34 0.90
CA ALA A 407 2.25 25.05 0.44
C ALA A 407 3.50 25.20 -0.45
N LYS A 408 3.54 26.22 -1.33
CA LYS A 408 4.69 26.50 -2.18
C LYS A 408 5.90 26.97 -1.37
N GLU A 409 5.66 27.78 -0.35
CA GLU A 409 6.68 28.29 0.57
C GLU A 409 7.23 27.16 1.45
N LEU A 410 6.36 26.36 2.05
CA LEU A 410 6.73 25.20 2.84
C LEU A 410 7.60 24.21 2.06
N LEU A 411 7.33 24.00 0.78
CA LEU A 411 8.11 23.09 -0.06
C LEU A 411 9.55 23.57 -0.33
N LYS A 412 9.83 24.87 -0.16
CA LYS A 412 11.17 25.45 -0.30
C LYS A 412 12.03 25.32 0.96
N ILE A 413 11.42 25.19 2.13
CA ILE A 413 12.14 25.10 3.41
C ILE A 413 12.92 23.78 3.47
N PRO A 414 14.21 23.75 3.83
CA PRO A 414 14.95 22.52 4.08
C PRO A 414 14.32 21.69 5.22
N ALA A 415 14.43 20.38 5.14
CA ALA A 415 13.86 19.50 6.17
C ALA A 415 14.52 19.70 7.55
N SER A 416 15.78 20.15 7.59
CA SER A 416 16.52 20.51 8.81
C SER A 416 15.86 21.61 9.63
N ASP A 417 15.26 22.60 8.97
CA ASP A 417 14.77 23.82 9.61
C ASP A 417 13.39 23.63 10.26
N VAL A 418 12.70 22.56 9.89
CA VAL A 418 11.39 22.21 10.47
C VAL A 418 11.48 21.88 11.96
N TYR A 419 12.60 21.28 12.38
CA TYR A 419 12.80 20.89 13.78
C TYR A 419 12.99 22.09 14.72
N TYR A 420 13.64 23.17 14.24
CA TYR A 420 13.87 24.37 15.03
C TYR A 420 12.63 25.28 15.09
N ASN A 421 11.84 25.35 14.02
CA ASN A 421 10.66 26.22 13.95
C ASN A 421 9.45 25.69 14.75
N VAL A 422 9.35 24.40 15.03
CA VAL A 422 8.31 23.83 15.90
C VAL A 422 8.51 24.26 17.35
N LYS A 423 9.75 24.49 17.80
CA LYS A 423 10.04 24.99 19.14
C LYS A 423 9.68 26.47 19.32
N ILE A 424 9.64 27.26 18.24
CA ILE A 424 9.41 28.72 18.29
C ILE A 424 7.94 29.10 18.06
N LYS A 425 7.14 28.22 17.37
CA LYS A 425 5.74 28.52 17.01
C LYS A 425 4.67 27.92 17.92
N THR A 426 5.02 27.36 19.07
CA THR A 426 4.04 26.94 20.08
C THR A 426 3.28 28.10 20.73
N ASP A 427 3.66 29.37 20.42
CA ASP A 427 3.05 30.57 20.99
C ASP A 427 1.99 31.25 20.09
N LYS A 428 1.70 30.74 18.91
CA LYS A 428 0.56 31.22 18.11
C LYS A 428 -0.38 30.06 17.77
N ARG A 429 -1.45 29.97 18.57
CA ARG A 429 -2.59 29.07 18.39
C ARG A 429 -3.17 29.20 16.99
N TYR A 430 -3.03 28.17 16.20
CA TYR A 430 -3.97 27.88 15.13
C TYR A 430 -4.86 26.76 15.65
N ASP A 431 -6.04 27.16 16.11
CA ASP A 431 -7.12 26.24 16.51
C ASP A 431 -7.66 25.54 15.25
N TYR A 432 -7.13 24.36 15.00
CA TYR A 432 -7.75 23.37 14.11
C TYR A 432 -7.99 22.12 14.94
N GLU A 433 -9.23 21.92 15.36
CA GLU A 433 -9.71 20.68 15.96
C GLU A 433 -9.63 19.54 14.93
N PHE A 434 -8.91 18.49 15.30
CA PHE A 434 -8.95 17.20 14.64
C PHE A 434 -10.02 16.32 15.24
#